data_9ad5196285676a9e913f7967319fcd71
#
_entry.id   9ad5196285676a9e913f7967319fcd71
#
_cell.length_a   1.000
_cell.length_b   1.000
_cell.length_c   1.000
_cell.angle_alpha   90.00
_cell.angle_beta   90.00
_cell.angle_gamma   90.00
#
_symmetry.space_group_name_H-M   'P 1'
#
loop_
_entity.id
_entity.type
_entity.pdbx_description
1 polymer ?
#
loop_
_entity_poly.entity_id
_entity_poly.type
_entity_poly.pdbx_seq_one_letter_code
_entity_poly.pdbx_strand_id
1 'polypeptide(L)'
;MTDAIQEAPPPRSAPEVKAMLESTEKGGVRNSIQNCLTVFQHDPVLSGALAKNLLTERIDLLRPIGRKHRPGSRTLTDTDMKYIRLYLEKTYGLTSEKKIADAADLAADANRYHPIRDYLNGLTWDRTERIRFCLRHFLGADSDQYTYEALRLFLLGAIHRAFCPGCKFEVMLCLVGGQGAGKSTFFRLLAVNDDWFSDDLKKLDDDRVFLKLQGHWIIEMSEMLATSNAKSIEEIRSFISRQKETYRTPYETQPKDRLRQCVFGGSSNTLDFLPLDRAGNRRFLPVMIDPEKAEVHILENETASREYLLQVWAEAMTIYRSGEYSMKFSKAVSYTHLRAHETT
;
A
#
# COMPACT_ATOMS: atom_id res chain seq x y z
N MET A 1 9.93 -13.18 13.67
CA MET A 1 9.40 -14.54 13.50
C MET A 1 8.94 -14.63 12.07
N THR A 2 9.67 -15.34 11.24
CA THR A 2 9.30 -15.67 9.87
C THR A 2 8.22 -16.75 9.94
N ASP A 3 6.97 -16.37 9.68
CA ASP A 3 5.92 -17.35 9.40
C ASP A 3 6.38 -18.14 8.16
N ALA A 4 6.78 -19.38 8.39
CA ALA A 4 7.08 -20.32 7.34
C ALA A 4 5.79 -20.46 6.51
N ILE A 5 5.85 -20.04 5.25
CA ILE A 5 4.81 -20.32 4.26
C ILE A 5 4.72 -21.85 4.21
N GLN A 6 3.66 -22.42 4.82
CA GLN A 6 3.34 -23.83 4.61
C GLN A 6 3.05 -23.96 3.11
N GLU A 7 3.96 -24.61 2.37
CA GLU A 7 3.71 -24.94 0.98
C GLU A 7 2.39 -25.70 0.88
N ALA A 8 1.48 -25.16 0.07
CA ALA A 8 0.22 -25.83 -0.19
C ALA A 8 0.53 -27.21 -0.80
N PRO A 9 -0.16 -28.27 -0.36
CA PRO A 9 0.06 -29.59 -0.90
C PRO A 9 -0.14 -29.59 -2.43
N PRO A 10 0.59 -30.42 -3.18
CA PRO A 10 0.49 -30.44 -4.64
C PRO A 10 -0.96 -30.73 -5.05
N PRO A 11 -1.46 -30.02 -6.09
CA PRO A 11 -2.83 -30.18 -6.57
C PRO A 11 -3.05 -31.62 -7.07
N ARG A 12 -4.20 -32.20 -6.71
CA ARG A 12 -4.61 -33.56 -7.08
C ARG A 12 -5.58 -33.49 -8.25
N SER A 13 -5.75 -34.60 -8.99
CA SER A 13 -6.79 -34.68 -10.01
C SER A 13 -8.20 -34.55 -9.41
N ALA A 14 -9.16 -34.04 -10.17
CA ALA A 14 -10.54 -33.89 -9.71
C ALA A 14 -11.20 -35.19 -9.18
N PRO A 15 -10.96 -36.38 -9.80
CA PRO A 15 -11.43 -37.66 -9.24
C PRO A 15 -10.83 -37.98 -7.87
N GLU A 16 -9.52 -37.72 -7.66
CA GLU A 16 -8.87 -37.96 -6.37
C GLU A 16 -9.43 -37.03 -5.28
N VAL A 17 -9.65 -35.75 -5.62
CA VAL A 17 -10.28 -34.80 -4.69
C VAL A 17 -11.70 -35.25 -4.35
N LYS A 18 -12.47 -35.72 -5.34
CA LYS A 18 -13.82 -36.20 -5.14
C LYS A 18 -13.88 -37.40 -4.18
N ALA A 19 -12.88 -38.27 -4.21
CA ALA A 19 -12.75 -39.42 -3.30
C ALA A 19 -12.47 -39.00 -1.84
N MET A 20 -11.97 -37.78 -1.60
CA MET A 20 -11.72 -37.23 -0.26
C MET A 20 -12.96 -36.61 0.38
N LEU A 21 -14.03 -36.37 -0.40
CA LEU A 21 -15.21 -35.67 0.07
C LEU A 21 -16.13 -36.57 0.89
N GLU A 22 -16.65 -36.03 1.98
CA GLU A 22 -17.68 -36.70 2.77
C GLU A 22 -18.95 -36.89 1.94
N SER A 23 -19.51 -38.08 2.00
CA SER A 23 -20.76 -38.45 1.38
C SER A 23 -21.94 -38.33 2.35
N THR A 24 -23.15 -38.18 1.81
CA THR A 24 -24.41 -38.33 2.55
C THR A 24 -24.78 -39.80 2.66
N GLU A 25 -25.70 -40.13 3.56
CA GLU A 25 -26.27 -41.51 3.71
C GLU A 25 -26.83 -42.07 2.39
N LYS A 26 -27.25 -41.18 1.47
CA LYS A 26 -27.78 -41.55 0.13
C LYS A 26 -26.69 -41.63 -0.94
N GLY A 27 -25.40 -41.54 -0.60
CA GLY A 27 -24.29 -41.72 -1.51
C GLY A 27 -23.90 -40.46 -2.35
N GLY A 28 -24.59 -39.35 -2.16
CA GLY A 28 -24.22 -38.05 -2.82
C GLY A 28 -23.17 -37.30 -2.00
N VAL A 29 -22.44 -36.38 -2.65
CA VAL A 29 -21.48 -35.50 -1.94
C VAL A 29 -22.22 -34.59 -0.94
N ARG A 30 -21.73 -34.56 0.29
CA ARG A 30 -22.31 -33.72 1.34
C ARG A 30 -21.97 -32.25 1.10
N ASN A 31 -23.00 -31.40 1.03
CA ASN A 31 -22.82 -29.95 0.97
C ASN A 31 -22.39 -29.43 2.36
N SER A 32 -21.08 -29.39 2.64
CA SER A 32 -20.49 -28.89 3.89
C SER A 32 -19.39 -27.86 3.59
N ILE A 33 -19.09 -26.98 4.55
CA ILE A 33 -17.94 -26.05 4.45
C ILE A 33 -16.66 -26.87 4.31
N GLN A 34 -16.54 -27.97 5.05
CA GLN A 34 -15.37 -28.85 5.00
C GLN A 34 -15.12 -29.42 3.61
N ASN A 35 -16.14 -29.94 2.91
CA ASN A 35 -15.99 -30.43 1.56
C ASN A 35 -15.63 -29.33 0.57
N CYS A 36 -16.25 -28.14 0.68
CA CYS A 36 -15.88 -26.99 -0.13
C CYS A 36 -14.42 -26.59 0.12
N LEU A 37 -13.98 -26.53 1.38
CA LEU A 37 -12.59 -26.18 1.74
C LEU A 37 -11.60 -27.22 1.22
N THR A 38 -11.90 -28.53 1.34
CA THR A 38 -11.09 -29.61 0.77
C THR A 38 -10.87 -29.41 -0.73
N VAL A 39 -11.91 -29.02 -1.47
CA VAL A 39 -11.79 -28.72 -2.89
C VAL A 39 -10.91 -27.49 -3.12
N PHE A 40 -11.09 -26.39 -2.40
CA PHE A 40 -10.21 -25.21 -2.52
C PHE A 40 -8.74 -25.52 -2.20
N GLN A 41 -8.47 -26.49 -1.33
CA GLN A 41 -7.10 -26.85 -0.96
C GLN A 41 -6.41 -27.77 -1.94
N HIS A 42 -7.14 -28.66 -2.62
CA HIS A 42 -6.56 -29.79 -3.37
C HIS A 42 -6.90 -29.82 -4.85
N ASP A 43 -7.95 -29.13 -5.30
CA ASP A 43 -8.36 -29.12 -6.70
C ASP A 43 -7.33 -28.41 -7.61
N PRO A 44 -6.99 -28.96 -8.78
CA PRO A 44 -5.94 -28.38 -9.65
C PRO A 44 -6.28 -26.99 -10.19
N VAL A 45 -7.56 -26.63 -10.24
CA VAL A 45 -8.02 -25.30 -10.70
C VAL A 45 -8.07 -24.31 -9.53
N LEU A 46 -8.49 -24.73 -8.34
CA LEU A 46 -8.80 -23.86 -7.21
C LEU A 46 -7.68 -23.76 -6.17
N SER A 47 -6.83 -24.81 -6.03
CA SER A 47 -5.76 -24.79 -5.04
C SER A 47 -4.78 -23.65 -5.27
N GLY A 48 -4.61 -22.78 -4.26
CA GLY A 48 -3.75 -21.59 -4.34
C GLY A 48 -4.25 -20.51 -5.32
N ALA A 49 -5.49 -20.59 -5.83
CA ALA A 49 -6.03 -19.59 -6.74
C ALA A 49 -6.53 -18.34 -6.02
N LEU A 50 -6.93 -18.47 -4.76
CA LEU A 50 -7.41 -17.36 -3.93
C LEU A 50 -6.37 -17.01 -2.87
N ALA A 51 -6.15 -15.71 -2.66
CA ALA A 51 -5.28 -15.21 -1.60
C ALA A 51 -5.86 -13.96 -0.94
N LYS A 52 -5.68 -13.83 0.37
CA LYS A 52 -6.05 -12.62 1.12
C LYS A 52 -4.96 -11.58 0.97
N ASN A 53 -5.28 -10.46 0.32
CA ASN A 53 -4.40 -9.31 0.20
C ASN A 53 -4.49 -8.48 1.51
N LEU A 54 -3.41 -8.43 2.27
CA LEU A 54 -3.36 -7.73 3.56
C LEU A 54 -3.31 -6.21 3.46
N LEU A 55 -3.03 -5.66 2.27
CA LEU A 55 -3.07 -4.21 2.03
C LEU A 55 -4.50 -3.72 1.78
N THR A 56 -5.23 -4.45 0.92
CA THR A 56 -6.61 -4.10 0.54
C THR A 56 -7.66 -4.74 1.44
N GLU A 57 -7.29 -5.74 2.24
CA GLU A 57 -8.18 -6.63 3.01
C GLU A 57 -9.23 -7.37 2.14
N ARG A 58 -8.96 -7.49 0.83
CA ARG A 58 -9.82 -8.18 -0.13
C ARG A 58 -9.21 -9.52 -0.52
N ILE A 59 -10.04 -10.37 -1.13
CA ILE A 59 -9.56 -11.59 -1.77
C ILE A 59 -9.11 -11.24 -3.18
N ASP A 60 -7.92 -11.67 -3.53
CA ASP A 60 -7.42 -11.61 -4.88
C ASP A 60 -7.45 -12.98 -5.54
N LEU A 61 -7.72 -12.97 -6.85
CA LEU A 61 -7.66 -14.13 -7.71
C LEU A 61 -6.29 -14.13 -8.40
N LEU A 62 -5.44 -15.07 -8.00
CA LEU A 62 -4.04 -15.14 -8.47
C LEU A 62 -3.90 -15.80 -9.85
N ARG A 63 -4.91 -16.55 -10.30
CA ARG A 63 -4.95 -17.19 -11.63
C ARG A 63 -6.38 -17.29 -12.16
N PRO A 64 -6.58 -17.30 -13.49
CA PRO A 64 -7.91 -17.31 -14.09
C PRO A 64 -8.70 -18.58 -13.72
N ILE A 65 -9.98 -18.40 -13.38
CA ILE A 65 -10.94 -19.50 -13.20
C ILE A 65 -12.11 -19.25 -14.13
N GLY A 66 -12.29 -20.16 -15.11
CA GLY A 66 -13.41 -20.15 -16.04
C GLY A 66 -13.42 -19.07 -17.12
N ARG A 67 -12.60 -18.02 -16.98
CA ARG A 67 -12.45 -16.97 -18.02
C ARG A 67 -11.04 -16.40 -18.04
N LYS A 68 -10.64 -15.76 -19.15
CA LYS A 68 -9.38 -15.04 -19.22
C LYS A 68 -9.43 -13.80 -18.32
N HIS A 69 -8.43 -13.65 -17.47
CA HIS A 69 -8.24 -12.43 -16.68
C HIS A 69 -7.83 -11.27 -17.59
N ARG A 70 -8.36 -10.07 -17.29
CA ARG A 70 -7.77 -8.84 -17.85
C ARG A 70 -6.48 -8.54 -17.07
N PRO A 71 -5.38 -8.18 -17.74
CA PRO A 71 -4.19 -7.71 -17.06
C PRO A 71 -4.51 -6.56 -16.09
N GLY A 72 -3.97 -6.58 -14.89
CA GLY A 72 -4.10 -5.51 -13.89
C GLY A 72 -5.23 -5.68 -12.86
N SER A 73 -6.27 -6.50 -13.08
CA SER A 73 -7.31 -6.73 -12.08
C SER A 73 -7.08 -8.06 -11.38
N ARG A 74 -6.66 -8.02 -10.13
CA ARG A 74 -6.48 -9.21 -9.28
C ARG A 74 -7.62 -9.44 -8.29
N THR A 75 -8.36 -8.40 -7.94
CA THR A 75 -9.45 -8.53 -6.95
C THR A 75 -10.54 -9.46 -7.45
N LEU A 76 -10.92 -10.42 -6.61
CA LEU A 76 -12.02 -11.34 -6.84
C LEU A 76 -13.33 -10.57 -6.98
N THR A 77 -14.05 -10.80 -8.10
CA THR A 77 -15.35 -10.17 -8.36
C THR A 77 -16.50 -11.13 -8.10
N ASP A 78 -17.73 -10.59 -7.96
CA ASP A 78 -18.96 -11.40 -7.87
C ASP A 78 -19.10 -12.34 -9.07
N THR A 79 -18.66 -11.91 -10.25
CA THR A 79 -18.69 -12.74 -11.46
C THR A 79 -17.72 -13.90 -11.36
N ASP A 80 -16.53 -13.70 -10.82
CA ASP A 80 -15.55 -14.77 -10.59
C ASP A 80 -16.11 -15.80 -9.60
N MET A 81 -16.77 -15.34 -8.52
CA MET A 81 -17.46 -16.24 -7.59
C MET A 81 -18.58 -17.06 -8.26
N LYS A 82 -19.29 -16.50 -9.24
CA LYS A 82 -20.28 -17.27 -10.03
C LYS A 82 -19.60 -18.35 -10.88
N TYR A 83 -18.44 -18.09 -11.48
CA TYR A 83 -17.67 -19.10 -12.21
C TYR A 83 -17.14 -20.20 -11.28
N ILE A 84 -16.65 -19.83 -10.10
CA ILE A 84 -16.24 -20.80 -9.06
C ILE A 84 -17.39 -21.69 -8.66
N ARG A 85 -18.57 -21.12 -8.37
CA ARG A 85 -19.77 -21.89 -8.03
C ARG A 85 -20.19 -22.85 -9.14
N LEU A 86 -20.21 -22.37 -10.38
CA LEU A 86 -20.54 -23.19 -11.53
C LEU A 86 -19.56 -24.38 -11.71
N TYR A 87 -18.29 -24.13 -11.47
CA TYR A 87 -17.25 -25.18 -11.51
C TYR A 87 -17.48 -26.23 -10.41
N LEU A 88 -17.70 -25.79 -9.16
CA LEU A 88 -17.92 -26.66 -8.01
C LEU A 88 -19.21 -27.49 -8.16
N GLU A 89 -20.28 -26.90 -8.68
CA GLU A 89 -21.53 -27.60 -8.97
C GLU A 89 -21.33 -28.71 -10.01
N LYS A 90 -20.74 -28.37 -11.18
CA LYS A 90 -20.52 -29.31 -12.26
C LYS A 90 -19.57 -30.46 -11.92
N THR A 91 -18.48 -30.15 -11.20
CA THR A 91 -17.40 -31.11 -10.95
C THR A 91 -17.67 -31.97 -9.70
N TYR A 92 -18.19 -31.34 -8.65
CA TYR A 92 -18.30 -31.97 -7.32
C TYR A 92 -19.72 -32.09 -6.79
N GLY A 93 -20.71 -31.47 -7.41
CA GLY A 93 -22.09 -31.41 -6.93
C GLY A 93 -22.28 -30.52 -5.69
N LEU A 94 -21.34 -29.57 -5.46
CA LEU A 94 -21.42 -28.62 -4.35
C LEU A 94 -22.18 -27.38 -4.83
N THR A 95 -23.36 -27.12 -4.24
CA THR A 95 -24.32 -26.10 -4.71
C THR A 95 -24.60 -24.99 -3.69
N SER A 96 -24.18 -25.16 -2.41
CA SER A 96 -24.49 -24.20 -1.35
C SER A 96 -23.65 -22.92 -1.46
N GLU A 97 -24.25 -21.85 -1.95
CA GLU A 97 -23.60 -20.54 -2.15
C GLU A 97 -22.89 -20.05 -0.89
N LYS A 98 -23.57 -20.06 0.26
CA LYS A 98 -23.02 -19.60 1.53
C LYS A 98 -21.81 -20.42 1.95
N LYS A 99 -21.87 -21.76 1.89
CA LYS A 99 -20.77 -22.63 2.30
C LYS A 99 -19.58 -22.54 1.37
N ILE A 100 -19.82 -22.31 0.06
CA ILE A 100 -18.77 -22.06 -0.91
C ILE A 100 -18.08 -20.72 -0.61
N ALA A 101 -18.84 -19.66 -0.28
CA ALA A 101 -18.27 -18.36 0.08
C ALA A 101 -17.45 -18.45 1.37
N ASP A 102 -17.99 -19.09 2.42
CA ASP A 102 -17.28 -19.29 3.70
C ASP A 102 -15.97 -20.09 3.49
N ALA A 103 -15.99 -21.11 2.65
CA ALA A 103 -14.80 -21.90 2.33
C ALA A 103 -13.78 -21.14 1.48
N ALA A 104 -14.24 -20.28 0.55
CA ALA A 104 -13.39 -19.41 -0.23
C ALA A 104 -12.66 -18.38 0.65
N ASP A 105 -13.36 -17.79 1.62
CA ASP A 105 -12.76 -16.86 2.60
C ASP A 105 -11.69 -17.59 3.44
N LEU A 106 -11.96 -18.79 3.94
CA LEU A 106 -11.00 -19.57 4.72
C LEU A 106 -9.79 -19.99 3.89
N ALA A 107 -9.99 -20.40 2.63
CA ALA A 107 -8.90 -20.77 1.73
C ALA A 107 -8.02 -19.56 1.39
N ALA A 108 -8.62 -18.40 1.15
CA ALA A 108 -7.88 -17.17 0.90
C ALA A 108 -7.13 -16.69 2.15
N ASP A 109 -7.73 -16.83 3.34
CA ASP A 109 -7.08 -16.45 4.60
C ASP A 109 -5.88 -17.34 4.93
N ALA A 110 -5.94 -18.61 4.59
CA ALA A 110 -4.80 -19.53 4.71
C ALA A 110 -3.65 -19.19 3.74
N ASN A 111 -3.95 -18.48 2.64
CA ASN A 111 -3.00 -18.08 1.61
C ASN A 111 -2.91 -16.54 1.56
N ARG A 112 -2.59 -15.89 2.68
CA ARG A 112 -2.49 -14.44 2.78
C ARG A 112 -1.14 -13.95 2.31
N TYR A 113 -1.11 -12.75 1.71
CA TYR A 113 0.12 -12.09 1.26
C TYR A 113 0.03 -10.58 1.44
N HIS A 114 1.17 -9.90 1.39
CA HIS A 114 1.23 -8.45 1.48
C HIS A 114 2.04 -7.88 0.31
N PRO A 115 1.41 -7.29 -0.71
CA PRO A 115 2.09 -6.97 -1.97
C PRO A 115 3.28 -6.03 -1.80
N ILE A 116 3.18 -5.03 -0.90
CA ILE A 116 4.29 -4.10 -0.65
C ILE A 116 5.45 -4.77 0.08
N ARG A 117 5.19 -5.64 1.06
CA ARG A 117 6.26 -6.39 1.76
C ARG A 117 6.97 -7.33 0.82
N ASP A 118 6.23 -8.02 -0.04
CA ASP A 118 6.79 -8.95 -1.02
C ASP A 118 7.66 -8.20 -2.01
N TYR A 119 7.18 -7.06 -2.53
CA TYR A 119 7.97 -6.17 -3.38
C TYR A 119 9.27 -5.73 -2.68
N LEU A 120 9.16 -5.14 -1.48
CA LEU A 120 10.31 -4.62 -0.74
C LEU A 120 11.32 -5.71 -0.37
N ASN A 121 10.84 -6.92 -0.03
CA ASN A 121 11.70 -8.06 0.30
C ASN A 121 12.46 -8.59 -0.91
N GLY A 122 11.92 -8.45 -2.12
CA GLY A 122 12.56 -8.84 -3.37
C GLY A 122 13.64 -7.89 -3.86
N LEU A 123 13.79 -6.71 -3.26
CA LEU A 123 14.74 -5.70 -3.70
C LEU A 123 16.19 -6.04 -3.33
N THR A 124 17.09 -5.78 -4.27
CA THR A 124 18.54 -5.86 -4.08
C THR A 124 19.17 -4.51 -4.46
N TRP A 125 19.90 -3.90 -3.53
CA TRP A 125 20.57 -2.63 -3.74
C TRP A 125 21.90 -2.82 -4.45
N ASP A 126 22.15 -2.03 -5.49
CA ASP A 126 23.38 -2.01 -6.27
C ASP A 126 24.55 -1.28 -5.58
N ARG A 127 24.32 -0.76 -4.36
CA ARG A 127 25.26 0.01 -3.54
C ARG A 127 25.56 1.43 -4.06
N THR A 128 24.77 1.93 -5.02
CA THR A 128 24.86 3.33 -5.46
C THR A 128 23.90 4.18 -4.62
N GLU A 129 24.42 5.20 -3.96
CA GLU A 129 23.63 6.14 -3.17
C GLU A 129 22.71 6.97 -4.08
N ARG A 130 21.41 6.88 -3.89
CA ARG A 130 20.40 7.59 -4.68
C ARG A 130 19.45 8.43 -3.85
N ILE A 131 19.16 8.05 -2.61
CA ILE A 131 18.22 8.79 -1.75
C ILE A 131 18.66 10.25 -1.64
N ARG A 132 19.94 10.51 -1.46
CA ARG A 132 20.52 11.86 -1.34
C ARG A 132 20.25 12.73 -2.55
N PHE A 133 20.27 12.16 -3.73
CA PHE A 133 20.22 12.90 -5.01
C PHE A 133 18.86 12.82 -5.69
N CYS A 134 17.95 11.97 -5.24
CA CYS A 134 16.69 11.65 -5.91
C CYS A 134 15.82 12.88 -6.17
N LEU A 135 15.61 13.74 -5.17
CA LEU A 135 14.79 14.93 -5.32
C LEU A 135 15.45 16.00 -6.21
N ARG A 136 16.79 16.10 -6.19
CA ARG A 136 17.52 16.92 -7.14
C ARG A 136 17.38 16.37 -8.54
N HIS A 137 17.60 15.09 -8.73
CA HIS A 137 17.60 14.43 -10.03
C HIS A 137 16.29 14.64 -10.79
N PHE A 138 15.14 14.45 -10.14
CA PHE A 138 13.83 14.55 -10.78
C PHE A 138 13.11 15.88 -10.62
N LEU A 139 13.40 16.63 -9.57
CA LEU A 139 12.61 17.80 -9.17
C LEU A 139 13.47 19.07 -8.96
N GLY A 140 14.80 18.97 -9.13
CA GLY A 140 15.70 20.11 -9.00
C GLY A 140 15.81 20.68 -7.57
N ALA A 141 15.50 19.89 -6.55
CA ALA A 141 15.69 20.29 -5.16
C ALA A 141 17.18 20.41 -4.80
N ASP A 142 17.50 21.15 -3.76
CA ASP A 142 18.86 21.19 -3.23
C ASP A 142 19.26 19.84 -2.64
N SER A 143 20.53 19.41 -2.86
CA SER A 143 21.08 18.15 -2.33
C SER A 143 21.69 18.32 -0.93
N ASP A 144 21.06 19.13 -0.09
CA ASP A 144 21.54 19.37 1.27
C ASP A 144 21.17 18.24 2.24
N GLN A 145 21.66 18.34 3.46
CA GLN A 145 21.42 17.32 4.47
C GLN A 145 19.96 17.24 4.89
N TYR A 146 19.23 18.37 4.87
CA TYR A 146 17.82 18.39 5.19
C TYR A 146 16.98 17.65 4.14
N THR A 147 17.17 17.93 2.87
CA THR A 147 16.47 17.28 1.74
C THR A 147 16.70 15.76 1.75
N TYR A 148 17.96 15.35 1.98
CA TYR A 148 18.30 13.94 2.14
C TYR A 148 17.55 13.29 3.32
N GLU A 149 17.60 13.89 4.51
CA GLU A 149 16.95 13.32 5.68
C GLU A 149 15.43 13.35 5.56
N ALA A 150 14.83 14.35 4.90
CA ALA A 150 13.39 14.43 4.66
C ALA A 150 12.90 13.27 3.79
N LEU A 151 13.56 13.03 2.65
CA LEU A 151 13.19 11.91 1.79
C LEU A 151 13.47 10.56 2.48
N ARG A 152 14.64 10.39 3.09
CA ARG A 152 14.99 9.17 3.83
C ARG A 152 13.97 8.85 4.92
N LEU A 153 13.55 9.84 5.71
CA LEU A 153 12.57 9.68 6.77
C LEU A 153 11.21 9.25 6.20
N PHE A 154 10.77 9.86 5.11
CA PHE A 154 9.54 9.49 4.42
C PHE A 154 9.58 8.04 3.93
N LEU A 155 10.65 7.62 3.27
CA LEU A 155 10.84 6.25 2.76
C LEU A 155 10.87 5.23 3.90
N LEU A 156 11.64 5.48 4.95
CA LEU A 156 11.68 4.62 6.13
C LEU A 156 10.32 4.52 6.84
N GLY A 157 9.58 5.63 6.90
CA GLY A 157 8.22 5.65 7.43
C GLY A 157 7.25 4.80 6.61
N ALA A 158 7.35 4.87 5.27
CA ALA A 158 6.55 4.06 4.37
C ALA A 158 6.85 2.56 4.52
N ILE A 159 8.14 2.19 4.61
CA ILE A 159 8.56 0.81 4.88
C ILE A 159 8.04 0.37 6.26
N HIS A 160 8.26 1.19 7.30
CA HIS A 160 7.86 0.84 8.66
C HIS A 160 6.34 0.62 8.77
N ARG A 161 5.52 1.46 8.12
CA ARG A 161 4.07 1.30 8.06
C ARG A 161 3.64 0.03 7.33
N ALA A 162 4.37 -0.41 6.32
CA ALA A 162 4.10 -1.66 5.62
C ALA A 162 4.43 -2.89 6.50
N PHE A 163 5.57 -2.89 7.23
CA PHE A 163 5.99 -4.02 8.06
C PHE A 163 5.35 -4.02 9.45
N CYS A 164 5.07 -2.85 10.02
CA CYS A 164 4.46 -2.65 11.32
C CYS A 164 3.19 -1.79 11.20
N PRO A 165 2.08 -2.34 10.65
CA PRO A 165 0.83 -1.59 10.52
C PRO A 165 0.40 -0.95 11.84
N GLY A 166 -0.06 0.29 11.78
CA GLY A 166 -0.46 1.04 12.96
C GLY A 166 0.68 1.63 13.78
N CYS A 167 1.94 1.48 13.36
CA CYS A 167 3.04 2.16 14.02
C CYS A 167 2.87 3.69 13.96
N LYS A 168 3.41 4.40 14.95
CA LYS A 168 3.35 5.86 14.99
C LYS A 168 4.30 6.45 13.93
N PHE A 169 3.73 7.09 12.93
CA PHE A 169 4.45 7.87 11.93
C PHE A 169 3.57 9.06 11.54
N GLU A 170 4.01 10.27 11.85
CA GLU A 170 3.20 11.49 11.75
C GLU A 170 3.86 12.56 10.86
N VAL A 171 4.67 12.14 9.91
CA VAL A 171 5.45 13.02 9.03
C VAL A 171 4.90 12.97 7.61
N MET A 172 4.83 14.13 6.97
CA MET A 172 4.44 14.32 5.58
C MET A 172 5.58 15.01 4.82
N LEU A 173 6.06 14.39 3.75
CA LEU A 173 6.96 15.04 2.80
C LEU A 173 6.13 16.00 1.93
N CYS A 174 6.47 17.29 1.92
CA CYS A 174 5.76 18.32 1.19
C CYS A 174 6.64 18.89 0.07
N LEU A 175 6.29 18.63 -1.18
CA LEU A 175 6.99 19.17 -2.34
C LEU A 175 6.40 20.55 -2.69
N VAL A 176 7.23 21.58 -2.69
CA VAL A 176 6.79 22.98 -2.86
C VAL A 176 7.46 23.58 -4.09
N GLY A 177 6.66 24.03 -5.06
CA GLY A 177 7.17 24.63 -6.30
C GLY A 177 6.07 24.81 -7.34
N GLY A 178 6.39 25.42 -8.45
CA GLY A 178 5.44 25.81 -9.49
C GLY A 178 4.53 24.69 -10.00
N GLN A 179 3.45 25.08 -10.64
CA GLN A 179 2.55 24.13 -11.31
C GLN A 179 3.29 23.41 -12.44
N GLY A 180 2.99 22.12 -12.66
CA GLY A 180 3.66 21.32 -13.70
C GLY A 180 5.05 20.79 -13.34
N ALA A 181 5.55 21.06 -12.15
CA ALA A 181 6.89 20.65 -11.68
C ALA A 181 7.04 19.13 -11.40
N GLY A 182 6.08 18.28 -11.75
CA GLY A 182 6.18 16.82 -11.60
C GLY A 182 5.93 16.28 -10.20
N LYS A 183 5.43 17.08 -9.25
CA LYS A 183 5.21 16.69 -7.83
C LYS A 183 4.36 15.43 -7.68
N SER A 184 3.15 15.45 -8.23
CA SER A 184 2.20 14.32 -8.15
C SER A 184 2.71 13.10 -8.92
N THR A 185 3.37 13.35 -10.07
CA THR A 185 4.00 12.27 -10.84
C THR A 185 5.11 11.59 -10.04
N PHE A 186 5.90 12.36 -9.29
CA PHE A 186 6.93 11.80 -8.42
C PHE A 186 6.34 10.88 -7.36
N PHE A 187 5.30 11.32 -6.63
CA PHE A 187 4.64 10.46 -5.62
C PHE A 187 4.00 9.21 -6.26
N ARG A 188 3.38 9.35 -7.44
CA ARG A 188 2.79 8.22 -8.16
C ARG A 188 3.85 7.18 -8.55
N LEU A 189 4.96 7.60 -9.14
CA LEU A 189 6.04 6.68 -9.52
C LEU A 189 6.76 6.10 -8.29
N LEU A 190 6.90 6.89 -7.23
CA LEU A 190 7.47 6.43 -5.96
C LEU A 190 6.60 5.34 -5.31
N ALA A 191 5.28 5.36 -5.51
CA ALA A 191 4.38 4.30 -5.04
C ALA A 191 4.55 2.97 -5.80
N VAL A 192 5.38 2.93 -6.86
CA VAL A 192 5.74 1.75 -7.67
C VAL A 192 4.60 1.25 -8.55
N ASN A 193 3.45 0.98 -7.98
CA ASN A 193 2.24 0.55 -8.67
C ASN A 193 1.17 1.65 -8.52
N ASP A 194 0.51 1.99 -9.63
CA ASP A 194 -0.52 3.02 -9.63
C ASP A 194 -1.70 2.66 -8.68
N ASP A 195 -1.99 1.37 -8.48
CA ASP A 195 -2.99 0.90 -7.51
C ASP A 195 -2.60 1.16 -6.04
N TRP A 196 -1.33 1.44 -5.76
CA TRP A 196 -0.83 1.77 -4.41
C TRP A 196 -0.74 3.28 -4.17
N PHE A 197 -1.07 4.07 -5.17
CA PHE A 197 -1.09 5.54 -5.11
C PHE A 197 -2.53 6.06 -5.09
N SER A 198 -2.77 7.16 -4.37
CA SER A 198 -4.02 7.91 -4.45
C SER A 198 -3.75 9.41 -4.30
N ASP A 199 -4.39 10.21 -5.13
CA ASP A 199 -4.48 11.67 -5.05
C ASP A 199 -5.93 12.17 -4.81
N ASP A 200 -6.85 11.23 -4.52
CA ASP A 200 -8.28 11.53 -4.34
C ASP A 200 -8.67 11.98 -2.92
N LEU A 201 -7.69 12.24 -2.05
CA LEU A 201 -7.96 12.70 -0.69
C LEU A 201 -8.12 14.23 -0.64
N LYS A 202 -9.33 14.72 -0.95
CA LYS A 202 -9.63 16.17 -1.06
C LYS A 202 -10.21 16.78 0.22
N LYS A 203 -10.82 15.97 1.09
CA LYS A 203 -11.45 16.40 2.35
C LYS A 203 -11.26 15.36 3.43
N LEU A 204 -11.09 15.80 4.68
CA LEU A 204 -10.92 14.92 5.85
C LEU A 204 -12.21 14.68 6.65
N ASP A 205 -13.24 15.46 6.42
CA ASP A 205 -14.55 15.40 7.06
C ASP A 205 -15.58 14.48 6.36
N ASP A 206 -15.15 13.79 5.30
CA ASP A 206 -15.97 12.79 4.60
C ASP A 206 -16.01 11.48 5.42
N ASP A 207 -17.20 11.00 5.76
CA ASP A 207 -17.41 9.71 6.45
C ASP A 207 -16.78 8.52 5.73
N ARG A 208 -16.49 8.66 4.44
CA ARG A 208 -15.86 7.64 3.59
C ARG A 208 -14.35 7.84 3.42
N VAL A 209 -13.76 8.83 4.09
CA VAL A 209 -12.31 9.12 3.96
C VAL A 209 -11.46 7.88 4.21
N PHE A 210 -11.88 7.03 5.15
CA PHE A 210 -11.12 5.84 5.53
C PHE A 210 -11.13 4.76 4.44
N LEU A 211 -12.19 4.68 3.64
CA LEU A 211 -12.25 3.78 2.48
C LEU A 211 -11.24 4.18 1.39
N LYS A 212 -10.91 5.48 1.31
CA LYS A 212 -9.90 6.01 0.38
C LYS A 212 -8.46 5.73 0.82
N LEU A 213 -8.25 5.35 2.08
CA LEU A 213 -6.92 4.96 2.57
C LEU A 213 -6.61 3.49 2.30
N GLN A 214 -7.65 2.66 2.23
CA GLN A 214 -7.50 1.21 2.11
C GLN A 214 -6.94 0.82 0.74
N GLY A 215 -5.88 0.03 0.75
CA GLY A 215 -5.23 -0.43 -0.48
C GLY A 215 -4.16 0.49 -1.04
N HIS A 216 -3.95 1.68 -0.45
CA HIS A 216 -2.94 2.62 -0.89
C HIS A 216 -1.75 2.68 0.08
N TRP A 217 -0.56 2.86 -0.47
CA TRP A 217 0.70 2.99 0.28
C TRP A 217 1.15 4.44 0.39
N ILE A 218 1.09 5.19 -0.71
CA ILE A 218 1.39 6.62 -0.75
C ILE A 218 0.13 7.37 -1.16
N ILE A 219 -0.28 8.35 -0.33
CA ILE A 219 -1.46 9.17 -0.56
C ILE A 219 -1.03 10.62 -0.65
N GLU A 220 -1.36 11.28 -1.75
CA GLU A 220 -1.07 12.70 -1.96
C GLU A 220 -2.22 13.58 -1.46
N MET A 221 -1.88 14.63 -0.72
CA MET A 221 -2.79 15.68 -0.24
C MET A 221 -2.43 17.02 -0.89
N SER A 222 -2.74 17.21 -2.17
CA SER A 222 -2.36 18.43 -2.89
C SER A 222 -3.31 19.60 -2.65
N GLU A 223 -4.59 19.43 -2.94
CA GLU A 223 -5.58 20.51 -2.87
C GLU A 223 -5.83 21.00 -1.44
N MET A 224 -5.67 20.12 -0.45
CA MET A 224 -5.87 20.43 0.96
C MET A 224 -4.81 21.38 1.51
N LEU A 225 -3.56 21.24 1.07
CA LEU A 225 -2.49 22.15 1.47
C LEU A 225 -2.67 23.53 0.83
N ALA A 226 -3.09 23.56 -0.44
CA ALA A 226 -3.28 24.82 -1.18
C ALA A 226 -4.38 25.73 -0.62
N THR A 227 -5.40 25.14 0.05
CA THR A 227 -6.56 25.87 0.59
C THR A 227 -6.60 25.94 2.12
N SER A 228 -5.52 25.48 2.77
CA SER A 228 -5.51 25.32 4.22
C SER A 228 -5.42 26.65 4.97
N ASN A 229 -6.27 26.78 5.99
CA ASN A 229 -6.16 27.77 7.06
C ASN A 229 -5.65 27.10 8.36
N ALA A 230 -5.45 27.85 9.41
CA ALA A 230 -4.92 27.35 10.69
C ALA A 230 -5.73 26.15 11.26
N LYS A 231 -7.06 26.19 11.12
CA LYS A 231 -7.94 25.10 11.56
C LYS A 231 -7.75 23.84 10.71
N SER A 232 -7.73 23.99 9.39
CA SER A 232 -7.51 22.88 8.45
C SER A 232 -6.14 22.21 8.66
N ILE A 233 -5.11 22.99 8.95
CA ILE A 233 -3.78 22.47 9.26
C ILE A 233 -3.78 21.61 10.52
N GLU A 234 -4.51 22.02 11.56
CA GLU A 234 -4.62 21.23 12.81
C GLU A 234 -5.40 19.93 12.57
N GLU A 235 -6.43 19.95 11.73
CA GLU A 235 -7.15 18.76 11.28
C GLU A 235 -6.24 17.81 10.50
N ILE A 236 -5.42 18.31 9.58
CA ILE A 236 -4.41 17.51 8.85
C ILE A 236 -3.41 16.89 9.83
N ARG A 237 -2.87 17.66 10.80
CA ARG A 237 -1.95 17.16 11.83
C ARG A 237 -2.56 16.03 12.65
N SER A 238 -3.80 16.22 13.10
CA SER A 238 -4.56 15.18 13.81
C SER A 238 -4.74 13.94 12.94
N PHE A 239 -5.12 14.13 11.67
CA PHE A 239 -5.36 13.04 10.74
C PHE A 239 -4.11 12.23 10.44
N ILE A 240 -2.97 12.86 10.10
CA ILE A 240 -1.72 12.13 9.78
C ILE A 240 -1.16 11.38 10.99
N SER A 241 -1.48 11.82 12.22
CA SER A 241 -1.00 11.21 13.47
C SER A 241 -1.76 9.94 13.86
N ARG A 242 -2.88 9.62 13.22
CA ARG A 242 -3.67 8.44 13.55
C ARG A 242 -2.91 7.17 13.21
N GLN A 243 -3.10 6.15 14.03
CA GLN A 243 -2.46 4.84 13.89
C GLN A 243 -3.42 3.78 13.35
N LYS A 244 -4.72 3.97 13.60
CA LYS A 244 -5.79 3.09 13.15
C LYS A 244 -7.05 3.88 12.84
N GLU A 245 -7.90 3.24 12.05
CA GLU A 245 -9.25 3.71 11.75
C GLU A 245 -10.23 2.61 12.16
N THR A 246 -11.33 3.00 12.82
CA THR A 246 -12.38 2.05 13.22
C THR A 246 -13.62 2.34 12.40
N TYR A 247 -13.93 1.48 11.44
CA TYR A 247 -15.13 1.60 10.61
C TYR A 247 -15.65 0.25 10.13
N ARG A 248 -16.88 0.25 9.64
CA ARG A 248 -17.53 -0.91 9.05
C ARG A 248 -17.64 -0.73 7.55
N THR A 249 -17.13 -1.69 6.78
CA THR A 249 -17.40 -1.73 5.34
C THR A 249 -18.79 -2.30 5.07
N PRO A 250 -19.40 -1.99 3.90
CA PRO A 250 -20.64 -2.64 3.50
C PRO A 250 -20.50 -4.16 3.60
N TYR A 251 -21.52 -4.80 4.17
CA TYR A 251 -21.61 -6.26 4.41
C TYR A 251 -20.84 -6.82 5.62
N GLU A 252 -19.98 -6.07 6.28
CA GLU A 252 -19.43 -6.49 7.59
C GLU A 252 -20.49 -6.33 8.67
N THR A 253 -20.56 -7.31 9.60
CA THR A 253 -21.52 -7.28 10.71
C THR A 253 -21.06 -6.39 11.86
N GLN A 254 -19.74 -6.23 12.05
CA GLN A 254 -19.13 -5.47 13.14
C GLN A 254 -18.13 -4.44 12.60
N PRO A 255 -17.97 -3.26 13.26
CA PRO A 255 -16.86 -2.37 13.00
C PRO A 255 -15.53 -3.07 13.31
N LYS A 256 -14.51 -2.82 12.50
CA LYS A 256 -13.19 -3.41 12.64
C LYS A 256 -12.14 -2.31 12.74
N ASP A 257 -11.17 -2.51 13.61
CA ASP A 257 -9.97 -1.68 13.68
C ASP A 257 -9.06 -2.02 12.49
N ARG A 258 -8.79 -1.03 11.65
CA ARG A 258 -7.86 -1.14 10.52
C ARG A 258 -6.62 -0.34 10.80
N LEU A 259 -5.51 -1.03 10.95
CA LEU A 259 -4.22 -0.43 11.22
C LEU A 259 -3.72 0.30 9.99
N ARG A 260 -3.26 1.54 10.17
CA ARG A 260 -2.80 2.38 9.08
C ARG A 260 -1.51 1.84 8.46
N GLN A 261 -1.50 1.68 7.16
CA GLN A 261 -0.37 1.16 6.38
C GLN A 261 0.19 2.19 5.38
N CYS A 262 -0.51 3.30 5.18
CA CYS A 262 -0.13 4.36 4.25
C CYS A 262 0.70 5.47 4.91
N VAL A 263 1.41 6.20 4.06
CA VAL A 263 2.05 7.48 4.37
C VAL A 263 1.47 8.59 3.49
N PHE A 264 1.66 9.85 3.92
CA PHE A 264 1.10 11.01 3.23
C PHE A 264 2.21 11.86 2.63
N GLY A 265 2.09 12.14 1.33
CA GLY A 265 2.83 13.18 0.63
C GLY A 265 1.95 14.41 0.48
N GLY A 266 2.56 15.58 0.42
CA GLY A 266 1.88 16.83 0.14
C GLY A 266 2.50 17.54 -1.05
N SER A 267 1.69 18.22 -1.85
CA SER A 267 2.18 19.12 -2.88
C SER A 267 1.51 20.48 -2.77
N SER A 268 2.31 21.54 -2.90
CA SER A 268 1.85 22.92 -2.88
C SER A 268 2.64 23.76 -3.87
N ASN A 269 2.04 24.88 -4.27
CA ASN A 269 2.74 25.87 -5.09
C ASN A 269 3.50 26.90 -4.25
N THR A 270 3.09 27.07 -2.98
CA THR A 270 3.65 28.04 -2.02
C THR A 270 3.84 27.41 -0.65
N LEU A 271 4.56 28.09 0.25
CA LEU A 271 4.75 27.69 1.64
C LEU A 271 3.62 28.18 2.58
N ASP A 272 2.60 28.85 2.08
CA ASP A 272 1.56 29.52 2.89
C ASP A 272 0.74 28.57 3.77
N PHE A 273 0.78 27.26 3.46
CA PHE A 273 0.14 26.23 4.30
C PHE A 273 0.87 25.97 5.62
N LEU A 274 2.13 26.40 5.75
CA LEU A 274 2.88 26.20 6.99
C LEU A 274 2.39 27.18 8.07
N PRO A 275 1.95 26.70 9.24
CA PRO A 275 1.55 27.58 10.30
C PRO A 275 2.75 28.34 10.87
N LEU A 276 2.50 29.55 11.34
CA LEU A 276 3.50 30.39 12.01
C LEU A 276 3.99 29.78 13.35
N ASP A 277 3.26 28.81 13.90
CA ASP A 277 3.64 28.12 15.14
C ASP A 277 4.68 27.03 14.92
N ARG A 278 5.86 27.23 15.51
CA ARG A 278 7.03 26.36 15.42
C ARG A 278 6.80 24.93 15.94
N ALA A 279 5.98 24.76 16.96
CA ALA A 279 5.76 23.47 17.60
C ALA A 279 5.00 22.48 16.67
N GLY A 280 4.20 23.02 15.74
CA GLY A 280 3.39 22.23 14.82
C GLY A 280 4.08 21.83 13.50
N ASN A 281 5.13 22.55 13.10
CA ASN A 281 5.74 22.36 11.77
C ASN A 281 6.57 21.10 11.63
N ARG A 282 6.97 20.46 12.73
CA ARG A 282 7.80 19.23 12.69
C ARG A 282 7.18 18.05 11.93
N ARG A 283 5.88 18.10 11.65
CA ARG A 283 5.18 17.05 10.90
C ARG A 283 5.21 17.27 9.40
N PHE A 284 5.40 18.51 8.96
CA PHE A 284 5.49 18.86 7.55
C PHE A 284 6.96 19.05 7.18
N LEU A 285 7.42 18.33 6.17
CA LEU A 285 8.78 18.41 5.67
C LEU A 285 8.78 19.10 4.29
N PRO A 286 8.76 20.44 4.24
CA PRO A 286 8.75 21.16 2.98
C PRO A 286 10.10 21.03 2.29
N VAL A 287 10.08 20.63 1.03
CA VAL A 287 11.24 20.63 0.13
C VAL A 287 10.91 21.50 -1.05
N MET A 288 11.72 22.55 -1.25
CA MET A 288 11.60 23.44 -2.40
C MET A 288 12.11 22.73 -3.64
N ILE A 289 11.34 22.80 -4.72
CA ILE A 289 11.69 22.19 -5.99
C ILE A 289 11.72 23.24 -7.11
N ASP A 290 12.62 23.04 -8.06
CA ASP A 290 12.83 23.92 -9.20
C ASP A 290 13.03 23.08 -10.47
N PRO A 291 11.99 22.92 -11.32
CA PRO A 291 12.09 22.07 -12.50
C PRO A 291 13.23 22.44 -13.45
N GLU A 292 13.66 23.72 -13.44
CA GLU A 292 14.75 24.18 -14.29
C GLU A 292 16.12 23.64 -13.85
N LYS A 293 16.22 23.23 -12.59
CA LYS A 293 17.42 22.60 -12.01
C LYS A 293 17.37 21.07 -12.01
N ALA A 294 16.25 20.47 -12.43
CA ALA A 294 16.15 19.02 -12.53
C ALA A 294 17.12 18.48 -13.58
N GLU A 295 17.79 17.38 -13.24
CA GLU A 295 18.75 16.74 -14.16
C GLU A 295 18.01 15.97 -15.27
N VAL A 296 16.86 15.40 -14.94
CA VAL A 296 16.02 14.61 -15.85
C VAL A 296 14.55 14.89 -15.57
N HIS A 297 13.75 15.11 -16.61
CA HIS A 297 12.31 15.15 -16.43
C HIS A 297 11.79 13.73 -16.15
N ILE A 298 11.03 13.56 -15.07
CA ILE A 298 10.64 12.24 -14.55
C ILE A 298 9.85 11.37 -15.54
N LEU A 299 9.18 11.96 -16.52
CA LEU A 299 8.47 11.27 -17.61
C LEU A 299 9.24 11.23 -18.94
N GLU A 300 10.46 11.75 -19.01
CA GLU A 300 11.26 11.67 -20.23
C GLU A 300 11.52 10.22 -20.63
N ASN A 301 11.82 9.38 -19.63
CA ASN A 301 11.88 7.94 -19.79
C ASN A 301 11.32 7.27 -18.53
N GLU A 302 10.01 6.97 -18.53
CA GLU A 302 9.34 6.40 -17.34
C GLU A 302 9.96 5.07 -16.88
N THR A 303 10.43 4.24 -17.80
CA THR A 303 11.09 2.96 -17.45
C THR A 303 12.37 3.21 -16.66
N ALA A 304 13.24 4.10 -17.14
CA ALA A 304 14.47 4.45 -16.43
C ALA A 304 14.18 5.10 -15.06
N SER A 305 13.15 5.97 -15.00
CA SER A 305 12.73 6.60 -13.75
C SER A 305 12.23 5.56 -12.73
N ARG A 306 11.47 4.56 -13.17
CA ARG A 306 11.03 3.45 -12.30
C ARG A 306 12.19 2.59 -11.81
N GLU A 307 13.17 2.31 -12.68
CA GLU A 307 14.40 1.59 -12.30
C GLU A 307 15.23 2.38 -11.27
N TYR A 308 15.36 3.69 -11.46
CA TYR A 308 16.02 4.56 -10.49
C TYR A 308 15.31 4.52 -9.13
N LEU A 309 13.98 4.69 -9.11
CA LEU A 309 13.16 4.66 -7.88
C LEU A 309 13.13 3.28 -7.22
N LEU A 310 13.21 2.19 -7.99
CA LEU A 310 13.40 0.85 -7.46
C LEU A 310 14.69 0.77 -6.63
N GLN A 311 15.78 1.34 -7.12
CA GLN A 311 17.05 1.38 -6.39
C GLN A 311 17.02 2.33 -5.18
N VAL A 312 16.24 3.41 -5.23
CA VAL A 312 15.94 4.25 -4.05
C VAL A 312 15.26 3.43 -2.95
N TRP A 313 14.28 2.60 -3.30
CA TRP A 313 13.64 1.68 -2.34
C TRP A 313 14.59 0.59 -1.85
N ALA A 314 15.44 0.04 -2.72
CA ALA A 314 16.44 -0.95 -2.35
C ALA A 314 17.46 -0.40 -1.34
N GLU A 315 17.93 0.84 -1.54
CA GLU A 315 18.76 1.58 -0.59
C GLU A 315 18.05 1.78 0.75
N ALA A 316 16.81 2.28 0.72
CA ALA A 316 16.00 2.49 1.92
C ALA A 316 15.74 1.18 2.68
N MET A 317 15.48 0.07 1.98
CA MET A 317 15.33 -1.25 2.60
C MET A 317 16.62 -1.76 3.25
N THR A 318 17.76 -1.47 2.65
CA THR A 318 19.08 -1.81 3.25
C THR A 318 19.29 -1.06 4.56
N ILE A 319 18.97 0.24 4.58
CA ILE A 319 19.00 1.06 5.81
C ILE A 319 17.98 0.51 6.83
N TYR A 320 16.77 0.19 6.42
CA TYR A 320 15.74 -0.35 7.32
C TYR A 320 16.16 -1.69 7.94
N ARG A 321 16.72 -2.60 7.15
CA ARG A 321 17.19 -3.93 7.61
C ARG A 321 18.39 -3.86 8.56
N SER A 322 19.23 -2.82 8.44
CA SER A 322 20.36 -2.66 9.36
C SER A 322 19.93 -2.43 10.82
N GLY A 323 18.71 -1.91 11.03
CA GLY A 323 18.24 -1.49 12.35
C GLY A 323 18.95 -0.22 12.89
N GLU A 324 19.96 0.28 12.21
CA GLU A 324 20.76 1.44 12.59
C GLU A 324 20.24 2.72 11.95
N TYR A 325 19.00 3.10 12.26
CA TYR A 325 18.39 4.31 11.72
C TYR A 325 17.53 5.02 12.77
N SER A 326 17.31 6.32 12.56
CA SER A 326 16.40 7.12 13.38
C SER A 326 15.17 7.51 12.56
N MET A 327 13.99 7.40 13.17
CA MET A 327 12.73 7.94 12.65
C MET A 327 12.54 9.42 13.00
N LYS A 328 13.64 10.13 13.26
CA LYS A 328 13.70 11.56 13.56
C LYS A 328 14.86 12.17 12.80
N PHE A 329 14.77 13.48 12.55
CA PHE A 329 15.90 14.25 12.05
C PHE A 329 17.12 14.16 12.97
N SER A 330 18.29 14.28 12.40
CA SER A 330 19.52 14.52 13.17
C SER A 330 19.42 15.84 13.93
N LYS A 331 20.18 15.96 15.02
CA LYS A 331 20.20 17.21 15.82
C LYS A 331 20.61 18.43 14.98
N ALA A 332 21.55 18.25 14.07
CA ALA A 332 22.02 19.31 13.18
C ALA A 332 20.89 19.82 12.27
N VAL A 333 20.15 18.94 11.61
CA VAL A 333 19.05 19.28 10.71
C VAL A 333 17.88 19.87 11.47
N SER A 334 17.52 19.31 12.64
CA SER A 334 16.44 19.84 13.47
C SER A 334 16.68 21.29 13.87
N TYR A 335 17.91 21.65 14.17
CA TYR A 335 18.29 23.02 14.56
C TYR A 335 18.26 23.99 13.37
N THR A 336 18.76 23.57 12.20
CA THR A 336 18.79 24.40 11.00
C THR A 336 17.39 24.62 10.42
N HIS A 337 16.53 23.61 10.43
CA HIS A 337 15.16 23.70 9.96
C HIS A 337 14.33 24.69 10.79
N LEU A 338 14.53 24.72 12.11
CA LEU A 338 13.89 25.69 12.99
C LEU A 338 14.38 27.13 12.74
N ARG A 339 15.64 27.33 12.33
CA ARG A 339 16.21 28.66 12.02
C ARG A 339 15.85 29.20 10.64
N ALA A 340 15.74 28.36 9.62
CA ALA A 340 15.39 28.78 8.27
C ALA A 340 14.01 29.46 8.21
N HIS A 341 13.10 29.08 9.10
CA HIS A 341 11.80 29.75 9.27
C HIS A 341 11.86 31.08 10.05
N GLU A 342 13.03 31.45 10.61
CA GLU A 342 13.22 32.73 11.31
C GLU A 342 13.58 33.89 10.37
N THR A 343 14.06 33.60 9.15
CA THR A 343 14.63 34.59 8.23
C THR A 343 13.74 34.90 7.02
N THR A 344 12.58 34.28 6.92
CA THR A 344 11.59 34.56 5.88
C THR A 344 10.35 35.20 6.47
#